data_f89167a52496ab05c738b9aa0582a1cd
#
_entry.id   f89167a52496ab05c738b9aa0582a1cd
#
_cell.length_a   1.000
_cell.length_b   1.000
_cell.length_c   1.000
_cell.angle_alpha   90.00
_cell.angle_beta   90.00
_cell.angle_gamma   90.00
#
_symmetry.space_group_name_H-M   'P 1'
#
loop_
_entity.id
_entity.type
_entity.pdbx_description
1 polymer ?
#
loop_
_entity_poly.entity_id
_entity_poly.type
_entity_poly.pdbx_seq_one_letter_code
_entity_poly.pdbx_strand_id
1 'polypeptide(L)'
;MRRPHPLIVCLIVALTPVPAASEETGISVRDAWVRETPPGITMMAGFMALRNNTARPQVIVAAGSSGFETVMIHRSVVKDGMAGMVHESQVELKPNASLIFAPGCYHLMLMNPKRVLRAGDLVVINLEFRGGMVLPVAFEVRK
;
A
#
# COMPACT_ATOMS: atom_id res chain seq x y z
N MET A 1 -0.60 -58.70 -41.69
CA MET A 1 -1.44 -57.50 -41.33
C MET A 1 -0.91 -56.90 -40.04
N ARG A 2 -0.16 -55.81 -40.11
CA ARG A 2 0.34 -55.07 -38.95
C ARG A 2 -0.60 -53.90 -38.68
N ARG A 3 -1.21 -53.87 -37.49
CA ARG A 3 -2.07 -52.77 -37.04
C ARG A 3 -1.21 -51.60 -36.58
N PRO A 4 -1.47 -50.33 -36.97
CA PRO A 4 -0.75 -49.19 -36.47
C PRO A 4 -1.25 -48.83 -35.06
N HIS A 5 -0.31 -48.59 -34.13
CA HIS A 5 -0.58 -48.06 -32.79
C HIS A 5 -0.74 -46.54 -32.89
N PRO A 6 -1.77 -45.93 -32.24
CA PRO A 6 -1.85 -44.48 -32.19
C PRO A 6 -0.83 -43.92 -31.18
N LEU A 7 0.02 -43.02 -31.67
CA LEU A 7 0.89 -42.18 -30.84
C LEU A 7 0.01 -41.16 -30.06
N ILE A 8 -0.07 -41.34 -28.76
CA ILE A 8 -0.65 -40.37 -27.88
C ILE A 8 0.37 -39.24 -27.66
N VAL A 9 0.14 -38.10 -28.31
CA VAL A 9 0.93 -36.89 -28.07
C VAL A 9 0.37 -36.24 -26.78
N CYS A 10 1.14 -36.36 -25.69
CA CYS A 10 0.86 -35.66 -24.44
C CYS A 10 1.24 -34.19 -24.60
N LEU A 11 0.22 -33.31 -24.74
CA LEU A 11 0.42 -31.88 -24.80
C LEU A 11 0.72 -31.37 -23.36
N ILE A 12 1.98 -31.10 -23.08
CA ILE A 12 2.39 -30.46 -21.80
C ILE A 12 2.05 -28.98 -21.89
N VAL A 13 0.97 -28.56 -21.23
CA VAL A 13 0.66 -27.15 -21.03
C VAL A 13 1.60 -26.63 -19.95
N ALA A 14 2.61 -25.87 -20.35
CA ALA A 14 3.49 -25.17 -19.44
C ALA A 14 2.69 -24.02 -18.78
N LEU A 15 2.38 -24.16 -17.49
CA LEU A 15 1.86 -23.05 -16.67
C LEU A 15 2.99 -22.05 -16.46
N THR A 16 2.96 -20.93 -17.19
CA THR A 16 3.87 -19.81 -16.92
C THR A 16 3.37 -19.07 -15.69
N PRO A 17 4.20 -18.82 -14.66
CA PRO A 17 3.81 -18.01 -13.54
C PRO A 17 3.58 -16.56 -14.00
N VAL A 18 2.40 -16.03 -13.71
CA VAL A 18 2.09 -14.61 -13.93
C VAL A 18 2.86 -13.82 -12.87
N PRO A 19 3.76 -12.89 -13.24
CA PRO A 19 4.44 -12.05 -12.26
C PRO A 19 3.43 -11.15 -11.55
N ALA A 20 3.58 -11.04 -10.23
CA ALA A 20 2.75 -10.14 -9.43
C ALA A 20 2.99 -8.68 -9.84
N ALA A 21 1.93 -7.89 -9.97
CA ALA A 21 1.92 -6.51 -10.49
C ALA A 21 2.80 -5.50 -9.73
N SER A 22 3.46 -5.89 -8.64
CA SER A 22 4.36 -5.05 -7.86
C SER A 22 5.73 -4.79 -8.50
N GLU A 23 6.11 -5.53 -9.54
CA GLU A 23 7.40 -5.34 -10.21
C GLU A 23 7.38 -4.21 -11.25
N GLU A 24 6.23 -3.86 -11.80
CA GLU A 24 6.11 -2.82 -12.84
C GLU A 24 6.31 -1.40 -12.32
N THR A 25 6.02 -1.13 -11.05
CA THR A 25 6.11 0.23 -10.49
C THR A 25 7.49 0.58 -9.93
N GLY A 26 8.34 -0.40 -9.68
CA GLY A 26 9.61 -0.21 -8.99
C GLY A 26 9.48 0.18 -7.50
N ILE A 27 8.27 0.24 -6.96
CA ILE A 27 8.00 0.50 -5.56
C ILE A 27 7.52 -0.80 -4.89
N SER A 28 8.20 -1.21 -3.84
CA SER A 28 7.75 -2.32 -3.00
C SER A 28 7.13 -1.81 -1.69
N VAL A 29 6.09 -2.51 -1.25
CA VAL A 29 5.37 -2.21 -0.01
C VAL A 29 5.44 -3.43 0.91
N ARG A 30 5.70 -3.19 2.19
CA ARG A 30 5.71 -4.22 3.21
C ARG A 30 4.91 -3.76 4.41
N ASP A 31 4.34 -4.74 5.11
CA ASP A 31 3.68 -4.56 6.41
C ASP A 31 2.68 -3.41 6.42
N ALA A 32 1.78 -3.39 5.43
CA ALA A 32 0.73 -2.40 5.33
C ALA A 32 -0.44 -2.78 6.24
N TRP A 33 -0.74 -1.93 7.22
CA TRP A 33 -1.81 -2.17 8.18
C TRP A 33 -2.47 -0.88 8.67
N VAL A 34 -3.72 -1.01 9.11
CA VAL A 34 -4.51 0.06 9.71
C VAL A 34 -4.83 -0.35 11.15
N ARG A 35 -4.67 0.58 12.08
CA ARG A 35 -5.03 0.35 13.48
C ARG A 35 -6.55 0.32 13.64
N GLU A 36 -7.08 -0.77 14.20
CA GLU A 36 -8.48 -0.85 14.59
C GLU A 36 -8.81 0.23 15.64
N THR A 37 -9.96 0.86 15.49
CA THR A 37 -10.45 1.84 16.45
C THR A 37 -11.81 1.40 16.99
N PRO A 38 -12.17 1.81 18.23
CA PRO A 38 -13.50 1.56 18.78
C PRO A 38 -14.60 2.09 17.86
N PRO A 39 -15.80 1.47 17.88
CA PRO A 39 -16.95 2.00 17.15
C PRO A 39 -17.24 3.45 17.50
N GLY A 40 -17.57 4.27 16.49
CA GLY A 40 -17.85 5.68 16.65
C GLY A 40 -16.63 6.60 16.52
N ILE A 41 -15.41 6.05 16.45
CA ILE A 41 -14.22 6.83 16.11
C ILE A 41 -14.17 6.98 14.58
N THR A 42 -14.07 8.23 14.14
CA THR A 42 -14.12 8.61 12.71
C THR A 42 -12.75 8.77 12.07
N MET A 43 -11.69 8.54 12.85
CA MET A 43 -10.30 8.69 12.38
C MET A 43 -9.49 7.44 12.71
N MET A 44 -8.79 6.92 11.72
CA MET A 44 -7.91 5.76 11.84
C MET A 44 -6.52 6.11 11.34
N ALA A 45 -5.52 5.35 11.75
CA ALA A 45 -4.14 5.52 11.31
C ALA A 45 -3.67 4.30 10.50
N GLY A 46 -3.03 4.55 9.37
CA GLY A 46 -2.44 3.54 8.51
C GLY A 46 -0.91 3.64 8.46
N PHE A 47 -0.26 2.48 8.42
CA PHE A 47 1.19 2.33 8.48
C PHE A 47 1.67 1.35 7.42
N MET A 48 2.91 1.52 6.95
CA MET A 48 3.55 0.66 5.95
C MET A 48 5.04 0.97 5.85
N ALA A 49 5.80 0.10 5.22
CA ALA A 49 7.15 0.39 4.77
C ALA A 49 7.17 0.42 3.24
N LEU A 50 7.65 1.51 2.67
CA LEU A 50 7.85 1.69 1.24
C LEU A 50 9.34 1.60 0.90
N ARG A 51 9.66 1.03 -0.24
CA ARG A 51 11.00 1.06 -0.81
C ARG A 51 10.94 1.43 -2.29
N ASN A 52 11.73 2.42 -2.66
CA ASN A 52 11.97 2.76 -4.06
C ASN A 52 13.16 1.94 -4.59
N ASN A 53 12.90 0.98 -5.45
CA ASN A 53 13.91 0.12 -6.07
C ASN A 53 14.44 0.70 -7.39
N THR A 54 14.10 1.95 -7.70
CA THR A 54 14.54 2.64 -8.92
C THR A 54 15.69 3.60 -8.64
N ALA A 55 16.39 4.00 -9.70
CA ALA A 55 17.45 4.99 -9.64
C ALA A 55 16.94 6.45 -9.66
N ARG A 56 15.61 6.65 -9.64
CA ARG A 56 14.96 7.98 -9.69
C ARG A 56 14.17 8.24 -8.42
N PRO A 57 14.11 9.48 -7.92
CA PRO A 57 13.24 9.83 -6.82
C PRO A 57 11.78 9.67 -7.27
N GLN A 58 10.94 9.17 -6.37
CA GLN A 58 9.49 9.10 -6.52
C GLN A 58 8.85 10.03 -5.50
N VAL A 59 7.79 10.72 -5.86
CA VAL A 59 7.12 11.66 -4.96
C VAL A 59 5.66 11.26 -4.84
N ILE A 60 5.23 10.92 -3.62
CA ILE A 60 3.81 10.70 -3.31
C ILE A 60 3.15 12.07 -3.20
N VAL A 61 2.10 12.29 -3.95
CA VAL A 61 1.40 13.58 -3.99
C VAL A 61 -0.03 13.50 -3.45
N ALA A 62 -0.59 12.29 -3.33
CA ALA A 62 -1.91 12.07 -2.74
C ALA A 62 -2.06 10.62 -2.28
N ALA A 63 -3.04 10.40 -1.43
CA ALA A 63 -3.55 9.08 -1.10
C ALA A 63 -5.08 9.10 -1.07
N GLY A 64 -5.72 8.00 -1.42
CA GLY A 64 -7.16 7.89 -1.47
C GLY A 64 -7.65 6.47 -1.29
N SER A 65 -8.91 6.30 -0.91
CA SER A 65 -9.54 5.00 -0.74
C SER A 65 -11.04 5.11 -0.94
N SER A 66 -11.64 4.12 -1.60
CA SER A 66 -13.12 4.03 -1.67
C SER A 66 -13.76 3.69 -0.32
N GLY A 67 -12.99 3.18 0.63
CA GLY A 67 -13.46 2.81 1.98
C GLY A 67 -13.49 3.95 2.99
N PHE A 68 -12.93 5.11 2.65
CA PHE A 68 -12.86 6.29 3.49
C PHE A 68 -13.32 7.53 2.73
N GLU A 69 -13.77 8.54 3.46
CA GLU A 69 -14.11 9.82 2.84
C GLU A 69 -12.85 10.59 2.43
N THR A 70 -11.82 10.58 3.28
CA THR A 70 -10.57 11.29 3.02
C THR A 70 -9.38 10.46 3.54
N VAL A 71 -8.28 10.48 2.80
CA VAL A 71 -6.99 9.95 3.21
C VAL A 71 -5.94 11.05 3.07
N MET A 72 -5.20 11.30 4.14
CA MET A 72 -4.14 12.32 4.17
C MET A 72 -2.82 11.69 4.64
N ILE A 73 -1.71 12.30 4.26
CA ILE A 73 -0.38 11.94 4.77
C ILE A 73 0.00 12.96 5.84
N HIS A 74 0.33 12.47 7.02
CA HIS A 74 0.81 13.26 8.14
C HIS A 74 2.18 12.79 8.61
N ARG A 75 2.89 13.68 9.29
CA ARG A 75 4.15 13.39 9.97
C ARG A 75 4.05 13.89 11.41
N SER A 76 4.39 13.01 12.35
CA SER A 76 4.52 13.39 13.75
C SER A 76 5.75 14.28 13.94
N VAL A 77 5.59 15.32 14.72
CA VAL A 77 6.66 16.26 15.07
C VAL A 77 6.63 16.55 16.58
N VAL A 78 7.78 16.91 17.11
CA VAL A 78 7.87 17.45 18.48
C VAL A 78 8.46 18.85 18.34
N LYS A 79 7.72 19.84 18.84
CA LYS A 79 8.15 21.24 18.87
C LYS A 79 7.95 21.78 20.28
N ASP A 80 9.01 22.36 20.86
CA ASP A 80 9.01 22.93 22.22
C ASP A 80 8.50 21.93 23.29
N GLY A 81 8.88 20.63 23.14
CA GLY A 81 8.44 19.56 24.05
C GLY A 81 7.02 19.07 23.83
N MET A 82 6.27 19.64 22.89
CA MET A 82 4.90 19.23 22.56
C MET A 82 4.84 18.38 21.30
N ALA A 83 4.14 17.26 21.37
CA ALA A 83 3.85 16.42 20.22
C ALA A 83 2.75 17.06 19.36
N GLY A 84 2.94 17.02 18.05
CA GLY A 84 1.97 17.51 17.06
C GLY A 84 2.06 16.70 15.77
N MET A 85 1.20 17.04 14.82
CA MET A 85 1.18 16.45 13.48
C MET A 85 1.19 17.55 12.43
N VAL A 86 1.92 17.31 11.34
CA VAL A 86 1.98 18.20 10.18
C VAL A 86 1.39 17.46 9.00
N HIS A 87 0.51 18.12 8.26
CA HIS A 87 0.03 17.61 6.97
C HIS A 87 1.15 17.72 5.93
N GLU A 88 1.42 16.63 5.23
CA GLU A 88 2.40 16.58 4.16
C GLU A 88 1.67 16.48 2.82
N SER A 89 1.73 17.56 2.03
CA SER A 89 1.12 17.60 0.69
C SER A 89 1.88 16.75 -0.34
N GLN A 90 3.14 16.47 -0.05
CA GLN A 90 3.98 15.59 -0.86
C GLN A 90 5.09 14.98 -0.02
N VAL A 91 5.47 13.75 -0.34
CA VAL A 91 6.54 13.03 0.36
C VAL A 91 7.47 12.40 -0.66
N GLU A 92 8.75 12.75 -0.58
CA GLU A 92 9.79 12.20 -1.45
C GLU A 92 10.27 10.84 -0.95
N LEU A 93 10.28 9.88 -1.85
CA LEU A 93 10.88 8.57 -1.69
C LEU A 93 12.16 8.52 -2.54
N LYS A 94 13.31 8.72 -1.90
CA LYS A 94 14.61 8.82 -2.57
C LYS A 94 14.96 7.54 -3.33
N PRO A 95 15.84 7.63 -4.37
CA PRO A 95 16.31 6.46 -5.11
C PRO A 95 16.92 5.41 -4.18
N ASN A 96 16.57 4.14 -4.38
CA ASN A 96 17.10 2.99 -3.62
C ASN A 96 16.95 3.11 -2.10
N ALA A 97 16.03 3.96 -1.63
CA ALA A 97 15.77 4.21 -0.22
C ALA A 97 14.42 3.66 0.24
N SER A 98 14.29 3.49 1.54
CA SER A 98 13.05 3.13 2.21
C SER A 98 12.47 4.32 2.96
N LEU A 99 11.14 4.38 3.03
CA LEU A 99 10.38 5.34 3.81
C LEU A 99 9.42 4.58 4.72
N ILE A 100 9.46 4.88 6.01
CA ILE A 100 8.70 4.16 7.03
C ILE A 100 7.54 5.02 7.50
N PHE A 101 6.33 4.46 7.37
CA PHE A 101 5.11 4.95 7.99
C PHE A 101 4.86 4.11 9.23
N ALA A 102 5.09 4.69 10.40
CA ALA A 102 4.99 4.04 11.69
C ALA A 102 4.52 5.03 12.77
N PRO A 103 4.03 4.56 13.92
CA PRO A 103 3.71 5.44 15.05
C PRO A 103 4.90 6.35 15.40
N GLY A 104 4.64 7.65 15.53
CA GLY A 104 5.69 8.65 15.79
C GLY A 104 6.48 9.14 14.55
N CYS A 105 6.21 8.58 13.38
CA CYS A 105 6.82 8.96 12.09
C CYS A 105 5.75 9.47 11.11
N TYR A 106 5.93 9.19 9.81
CA TYR A 106 4.85 9.35 8.83
C TYR A 106 3.71 8.37 9.12
N HIS A 107 2.51 8.78 8.81
CA HIS A 107 1.32 7.92 8.85
C HIS A 107 0.25 8.40 7.88
N LEU A 108 -0.61 7.48 7.48
CA LEU A 108 -1.84 7.83 6.77
C LEU A 108 -2.92 8.14 7.81
N MET A 109 -3.55 9.29 7.69
CA MET A 109 -4.76 9.63 8.45
C MET A 109 -5.97 9.31 7.59
N LEU A 110 -6.79 8.37 8.04
CA LEU A 110 -7.95 7.84 7.34
C LEU A 110 -9.21 8.37 8.02
N MET A 111 -9.98 9.17 7.30
CA MET A 111 -11.13 9.89 7.86
C MET A 111 -12.43 9.27 7.39
N ASN A 112 -13.39 9.18 8.33
CA ASN A 112 -14.75 8.76 8.09
C ASN A 112 -14.85 7.45 7.30
N PRO A 113 -14.54 6.30 7.92
CA PRO A 113 -14.69 5.01 7.28
C PRO A 113 -16.16 4.78 6.91
N LYS A 114 -16.42 4.32 5.69
CA LYS A 114 -17.79 4.12 5.16
C LYS A 114 -18.49 2.89 5.74
N ARG A 115 -17.77 2.06 6.46
CA ARG A 115 -18.28 0.93 7.24
C ARG A 115 -17.44 0.72 8.50
N VAL A 116 -17.97 0.01 9.45
CA VAL A 116 -17.19 -0.43 10.61
C VAL A 116 -16.10 -1.40 10.14
N LEU A 117 -14.88 -1.12 10.52
CA LEU A 117 -13.70 -1.95 10.23
C LEU A 117 -13.24 -2.66 11.50
N ARG A 118 -12.91 -3.94 11.37
CA ARG A 118 -12.44 -4.80 12.47
C ARG A 118 -11.15 -5.50 12.09
N ALA A 119 -10.39 -5.93 13.09
CA ALA A 119 -9.19 -6.72 12.87
C ALA A 119 -9.45 -7.90 11.92
N GLY A 120 -8.60 -8.05 10.91
CA GLY A 120 -8.72 -9.03 9.82
C GLY A 120 -9.36 -8.49 8.56
N ASP A 121 -10.05 -7.34 8.60
CA ASP A 121 -10.57 -6.70 7.39
C ASP A 121 -9.42 -6.21 6.51
N LEU A 122 -9.68 -6.16 5.21
CA LEU A 122 -8.78 -5.57 4.22
C LEU A 122 -9.40 -4.29 3.65
N VAL A 123 -8.57 -3.27 3.51
CA VAL A 123 -8.92 -2.02 2.83
C VAL A 123 -7.84 -1.69 1.81
N VAL A 124 -8.25 -1.20 0.64
CA VAL A 124 -7.31 -0.76 -0.40
C VAL A 124 -7.14 0.75 -0.30
N ILE A 125 -5.89 1.19 -0.21
CA ILE A 125 -5.51 2.60 -0.26
C ILE A 125 -4.63 2.78 -1.49
N ASN A 126 -4.99 3.73 -2.34
CA ASN A 126 -4.23 4.11 -3.51
C ASN A 126 -3.23 5.20 -3.14
N LEU A 127 -1.97 5.00 -3.45
CA LEU A 127 -0.93 6.03 -3.37
C LEU A 127 -0.74 6.62 -4.76
N GLU A 128 -0.85 7.93 -4.88
CA GLU A 128 -0.67 8.63 -6.14
C GLU A 128 0.71 9.29 -6.16
N PHE A 129 1.45 9.02 -7.22
CA PHE A 129 2.79 9.55 -7.42
C PHE A 129 2.79 10.66 -8.46
N ARG A 130 3.72 11.58 -8.33
CA ARG A 130 3.96 12.60 -9.35
C ARG A 130 4.25 11.91 -10.69
N GLY A 131 3.61 12.39 -11.76
CA GLY A 131 3.67 11.76 -13.08
C GLY A 131 2.49 10.84 -13.39
N GLY A 132 1.57 10.63 -12.43
CA GLY A 132 0.29 9.93 -12.65
C GLY A 132 0.27 8.45 -12.29
N MET A 133 1.37 7.87 -11.81
CA MET A 133 1.37 6.49 -11.33
C MET A 133 0.49 6.37 -10.09
N VAL A 134 -0.38 5.38 -10.06
CA VAL A 134 -1.21 5.01 -8.90
C VAL A 134 -0.84 3.61 -8.45
N LEU A 135 -0.49 3.47 -7.18
CA LEU A 135 -0.15 2.20 -6.57
C LEU A 135 -1.25 1.79 -5.57
N PRO A 136 -2.09 0.82 -5.90
CA PRO A 136 -3.04 0.27 -4.94
C PRO A 136 -2.31 -0.63 -3.93
N VAL A 137 -2.58 -0.41 -2.64
CA VAL A 137 -2.00 -1.16 -1.53
C VAL A 137 -3.11 -1.73 -0.66
N ALA A 138 -3.08 -3.04 -0.42
CA ALA A 138 -3.98 -3.69 0.51
C ALA A 138 -3.44 -3.56 1.95
N PHE A 139 -4.23 -2.95 2.83
CA PHE A 139 -3.95 -2.79 4.25
C PHE A 139 -4.81 -3.75 5.06
N GLU A 140 -4.21 -4.47 5.98
CA GLU A 140 -4.90 -5.30 6.95
C GLU A 140 -5.24 -4.48 8.20
N VAL A 141 -6.48 -4.56 8.66
CA VAL A 141 -6.86 -3.95 9.94
C VAL A 141 -6.34 -4.82 11.08
N ARG A 142 -5.61 -4.23 12.03
CA ARG A 142 -5.02 -4.88 13.21
C ARG A 142 -5.37 -4.14 14.49
N LYS A 143 -5.40 -4.87 15.61
CA LYS A 143 -5.59 -4.31 16.97
C LYS A 143 -4.42 -3.46 17.41
#